data_756320150c30ea1890e297c6ebee65af
#
_entry.id   756320150c30ea1890e297c6ebee65af
#
_cell.length_a   1.000
_cell.length_b   1.000
_cell.length_c   1.000
_cell.angle_alpha   90.00
_cell.angle_beta   90.00
_cell.angle_gamma   90.00
#
_symmetry.space_group_name_H-M   'P 1'
#
loop_
_entity.id
_entity.type
_entity.pdbx_description
1 polymer ?
#
loop_
_entity_poly.entity_id
_entity_poly.type
_entity_poly.pdbx_seq_one_letter_code
_entity_poly.pdbx_strand_id
1 'polypeptide(L)'
;MQFIRGFVSDIRKCARVFAKVRRWWICSSKTMRYISASIFAMLIVIFLLFVGFETSNVLSTTYQYGVQARKNALIEKIKNNCSGIKNNSNRKNLNNIYKYCNKSSSKKANAKSDFWKYPTGGAYPNLTGIKVSDLHIDVNLKKQRVYIIAKGKTVYSMIMSSGINDSTPHGDYHINGMRNKHFYNQNEKVGADYWVGFIDAEYLFHSVPTNHEFGNYIRSEGMKLGKPASHGCVRLSVADAKWFYENIPDGTSVHIG
;
A
#
# COMPACT_ATOMS: atom_id res chain seq x y z
N MET A 1 42.60 -9.44 -4.99
CA MET A 1 43.48 -8.43 -5.66
C MET A 1 42.91 -7.87 -6.96
N GLN A 2 42.10 -8.56 -7.74
CA GLN A 2 41.52 -8.03 -9.00
C GLN A 2 40.52 -6.88 -8.80
N PHE A 3 39.72 -6.90 -7.75
CA PHE A 3 38.69 -5.89 -7.47
C PHE A 3 39.28 -4.49 -7.20
N ILE A 4 40.39 -4.43 -6.49
CA ILE A 4 41.07 -3.15 -6.17
C ILE A 4 41.73 -2.52 -7.41
N ARG A 5 42.24 -3.34 -8.34
CA ARG A 5 42.79 -2.83 -9.60
C ARG A 5 41.75 -2.22 -10.54
N GLY A 6 40.52 -2.80 -10.59
CA GLY A 6 39.40 -2.24 -11.33
C GLY A 6 39.00 -0.87 -10.80
N PHE A 7 38.81 -0.75 -9.49
CA PHE A 7 38.41 0.47 -8.81
C PHE A 7 39.41 1.61 -8.99
N VAL A 8 40.70 1.32 -8.88
CA VAL A 8 41.78 2.32 -9.12
C VAL A 8 41.85 2.77 -10.59
N SER A 9 41.55 1.86 -11.54
CA SER A 9 41.46 2.19 -12.98
C SER A 9 40.32 3.19 -13.24
N ASP A 10 39.18 2.99 -12.62
CA ASP A 10 38.00 3.83 -12.82
C ASP A 10 38.16 5.21 -12.18
N ILE A 11 38.80 5.29 -11.01
CA ILE A 11 39.20 6.58 -10.40
C ILE A 11 40.12 7.38 -11.34
N ARG A 12 41.09 6.73 -11.98
CA ARG A 12 41.99 7.41 -12.93
C ARG A 12 41.29 7.86 -14.21
N LYS A 13 40.26 7.12 -14.68
CA LYS A 13 39.41 7.56 -15.80
C LYS A 13 38.59 8.77 -15.42
N CYS A 14 37.95 8.76 -14.24
CA CYS A 14 37.21 9.89 -13.71
C CYS A 14 38.09 11.14 -13.54
N ALA A 15 39.31 11.01 -13.01
CA ALA A 15 40.23 12.13 -12.84
C ALA A 15 40.61 12.77 -14.18
N ARG A 16 40.82 11.98 -15.24
CA ARG A 16 41.10 12.47 -16.60
C ARG A 16 39.91 13.23 -17.20
N VAL A 17 38.71 12.74 -17.02
CA VAL A 17 37.47 13.42 -17.45
C VAL A 17 37.31 14.74 -16.71
N PHE A 18 37.50 14.76 -15.39
CA PHE A 18 37.47 15.98 -14.58
C PHE A 18 38.48 17.04 -15.02
N ALA A 19 39.70 16.63 -15.34
CA ALA A 19 40.73 17.56 -15.84
C ALA A 19 40.37 18.17 -17.21
N LYS A 20 39.71 17.41 -18.11
CA LYS A 20 39.19 17.92 -19.41
C LYS A 20 38.05 18.90 -19.21
N VAL A 21 37.07 18.58 -18.35
CA VAL A 21 35.94 19.44 -18.03
C VAL A 21 36.41 20.74 -17.39
N ARG A 22 37.36 20.68 -16.46
CA ARG A 22 37.95 21.87 -15.81
C ARG A 22 38.62 22.79 -16.82
N ARG A 23 39.45 22.27 -17.78
CA ARG A 23 40.06 23.09 -18.83
C ARG A 23 39.05 23.74 -19.74
N TRP A 24 38.04 23.01 -20.16
CA TRP A 24 36.92 23.53 -20.96
C TRP A 24 36.20 24.65 -20.23
N TRP A 25 35.90 24.46 -18.93
CA TRP A 25 35.21 25.46 -18.11
C TRP A 25 36.01 26.76 -17.93
N ILE A 26 37.36 26.68 -17.78
CA ILE A 26 38.22 27.84 -17.65
C ILE A 26 38.30 28.64 -18.97
N CYS A 27 38.29 27.98 -20.12
CA CYS A 27 38.36 28.59 -21.44
C CYS A 27 37.01 29.06 -22.00
N SER A 28 35.89 28.75 -21.34
CA SER A 28 34.54 29.11 -21.81
C SER A 28 34.16 30.56 -21.44
N SER A 29 33.27 31.17 -22.23
CA SER A 29 32.75 32.52 -21.96
C SER A 29 31.99 32.58 -20.62
N LYS A 30 31.85 33.78 -20.03
CA LYS A 30 31.12 33.96 -18.76
C LYS A 30 29.72 33.39 -18.82
N THR A 31 28.97 33.60 -19.91
CA THR A 31 27.62 33.05 -20.13
C THR A 31 27.60 31.52 -20.12
N MET A 32 28.55 30.87 -20.78
CA MET A 32 28.64 29.39 -20.78
C MET A 32 28.99 28.83 -19.41
N ARG A 33 29.73 29.56 -18.59
CA ARG A 33 30.01 29.15 -17.18
C ARG A 33 28.75 29.21 -16.32
N TYR A 34 27.91 30.25 -16.47
CA TYR A 34 26.64 30.33 -15.75
C TYR A 34 25.65 29.23 -16.16
N ILE A 35 25.52 28.94 -17.46
CA ILE A 35 24.66 27.87 -17.97
C ILE A 35 25.13 26.50 -17.46
N SER A 36 26.43 26.22 -17.53
CA SER A 36 26.99 24.95 -17.04
C SER A 36 26.83 24.78 -15.51
N ALA A 37 27.01 25.86 -14.75
CA ALA A 37 26.80 25.86 -13.30
C ALA A 37 25.31 25.60 -12.91
N SER A 38 24.38 26.21 -13.65
CA SER A 38 22.95 25.99 -13.46
C SER A 38 22.51 24.55 -13.77
N ILE A 39 23.00 23.98 -14.87
CA ILE A 39 22.74 22.58 -15.23
C ILE A 39 23.32 21.64 -14.17
N PHE A 40 24.52 21.91 -13.68
CA PHE A 40 25.15 21.08 -12.65
C PHE A 40 24.41 21.15 -11.31
N ALA A 41 23.95 22.35 -10.91
CA ALA A 41 23.11 22.52 -9.72
C ALA A 41 21.78 21.75 -9.84
N MET A 42 21.13 21.81 -11.00
CA MET A 42 19.89 21.07 -11.26
C MET A 42 20.10 19.56 -11.19
N LEU A 43 21.21 19.05 -11.74
CA LEU A 43 21.53 17.62 -11.65
C LEU A 43 21.81 17.16 -10.21
N ILE A 44 22.45 18.01 -9.39
CA ILE A 44 22.64 17.72 -7.95
C ILE A 44 21.29 17.64 -7.23
N VAL A 45 20.36 18.56 -7.50
CA VAL A 45 19.03 18.55 -6.90
C VAL A 45 18.26 17.26 -7.28
N ILE A 46 18.29 16.90 -8.57
CA ILE A 46 17.66 15.66 -9.04
C ILE A 46 18.29 14.43 -8.37
N PHE A 47 19.61 14.39 -8.24
CA PHE A 47 20.31 13.31 -7.55
C PHE A 47 19.94 13.21 -6.07
N LEU A 48 19.87 14.35 -5.36
CA LEU A 48 19.46 14.37 -3.95
C LEU A 48 18.01 13.95 -3.76
N LEU A 49 17.11 14.33 -4.67
CA LEU A 49 15.71 13.86 -4.65
C LEU A 49 15.63 12.34 -4.89
N PHE A 50 16.43 11.81 -5.81
CA PHE A 50 16.51 10.38 -6.09
C PHE A 50 17.03 9.59 -4.88
N VAL A 51 18.14 10.03 -4.28
CA VAL A 51 18.71 9.40 -3.07
C VAL A 51 17.75 9.50 -1.89
N GLY A 52 17.06 10.63 -1.72
CA GLY A 52 16.02 10.80 -0.69
C GLY A 52 14.84 9.85 -0.85
N PHE A 53 14.43 9.60 -2.11
CA PHE A 53 13.37 8.64 -2.43
C PHE A 53 13.77 7.19 -2.11
N GLU A 54 14.98 6.78 -2.50
CA GLU A 54 15.52 5.44 -2.22
C GLU A 54 15.68 5.18 -0.72
N THR A 55 16.21 6.16 0.05
CA THR A 55 16.39 6.00 1.50
C THR A 55 15.05 5.90 2.23
N SER A 56 14.02 6.62 1.80
CA SER A 56 12.68 6.51 2.41
C SER A 56 12.04 5.14 2.18
N ASN A 57 12.24 4.55 1.00
CA ASN A 57 11.75 3.21 0.68
C ASN A 57 12.48 2.12 1.49
N VAL A 58 13.80 2.22 1.65
CA VAL A 58 14.59 1.28 2.48
C VAL A 58 14.21 1.39 3.95
N LEU A 59 13.97 2.60 4.47
CA LEU A 59 13.54 2.79 5.87
C LEU A 59 12.16 2.18 6.14
N SER A 60 11.22 2.33 5.22
CA SER A 60 9.88 1.77 5.34
C SER A 60 9.89 0.24 5.31
N THR A 61 10.68 -0.37 4.43
CA THR A 61 10.82 -1.82 4.35
C THR A 61 11.51 -2.40 5.58
N THR A 62 12.59 -1.80 6.08
CA THR A 62 13.27 -2.27 7.30
C THR A 62 12.38 -2.14 8.54
N TYR A 63 11.58 -1.10 8.64
CA TYR A 63 10.58 -0.95 9.72
C TYR A 63 9.53 -2.08 9.67
N GLN A 64 8.98 -2.40 8.50
CA GLN A 64 8.00 -3.48 8.31
C GLN A 64 8.59 -4.86 8.64
N TYR A 65 9.83 -5.14 8.23
CA TYR A 65 10.54 -6.38 8.62
C TYR A 65 10.73 -6.47 10.14
N GLY A 66 11.08 -5.39 10.80
CA GLY A 66 11.22 -5.33 12.26
C GLY A 66 9.91 -5.60 13.02
N VAL A 67 8.79 -5.04 12.54
CA VAL A 67 7.45 -5.27 13.10
C VAL A 67 7.01 -6.73 12.91
N GLN A 68 7.24 -7.30 11.72
CA GLN A 68 6.88 -8.69 11.43
C GLN A 68 7.71 -9.69 12.22
N ALA A 69 9.02 -9.46 12.38
CA ALA A 69 9.89 -10.28 13.20
C ALA A 69 9.46 -10.30 14.68
N ARG A 70 9.10 -9.13 15.24
CA ARG A 70 8.54 -9.04 16.62
C ARG A 70 7.22 -9.78 16.76
N LYS A 71 6.34 -9.70 15.75
CA LYS A 71 5.06 -10.41 15.72
C LYS A 71 5.27 -11.92 15.69
N ASN A 72 6.17 -12.42 14.86
CA ASN A 72 6.49 -13.84 14.75
C ASN A 72 7.13 -14.37 16.04
N ALA A 73 8.07 -13.63 16.65
CA ALA A 73 8.67 -13.99 17.94
C ALA A 73 7.64 -14.06 19.07
N LEU A 74 6.62 -13.17 19.05
CA LEU A 74 5.52 -13.19 20.02
C LEU A 74 4.61 -14.40 19.82
N ILE A 75 4.28 -14.74 18.57
CA ILE A 75 3.49 -15.94 18.23
C ILE A 75 4.22 -17.22 18.65
N GLU A 76 5.52 -17.28 18.46
CA GLU A 76 6.34 -18.42 18.86
C GLU A 76 6.44 -18.58 20.37
N LYS A 77 6.60 -17.47 21.11
CA LYS A 77 6.50 -17.47 22.58
C LYS A 77 5.15 -17.96 23.08
N ILE A 78 4.05 -17.55 22.43
CA ILE A 78 2.70 -18.01 22.77
C ILE A 78 2.55 -19.51 22.48
N LYS A 79 3.03 -20.01 21.34
CA LYS A 79 3.01 -21.43 20.99
C LYS A 79 3.80 -22.28 21.99
N ASN A 80 5.01 -21.83 22.36
CA ASN A 80 5.88 -22.53 23.30
C ASN A 80 5.30 -22.56 24.72
N ASN A 81 4.64 -21.47 25.15
CA ASN A 81 3.92 -21.45 26.42
C ASN A 81 2.68 -22.35 26.43
N CYS A 82 1.98 -22.47 25.28
CA CYS A 82 0.81 -23.35 25.15
C CYS A 82 1.20 -24.83 25.08
N SER A 83 2.37 -25.20 24.50
CA SER A 83 2.86 -26.57 24.46
C SER A 83 3.36 -27.07 25.82
N GLY A 84 3.84 -26.15 26.68
CA GLY A 84 4.22 -26.47 28.05
C GLY A 84 3.07 -26.74 29.04
N ILE A 85 1.84 -26.30 28.68
CA ILE A 85 0.63 -26.38 29.53
C ILE A 85 0.01 -27.79 29.53
N LYS A 86 0.39 -28.68 28.60
CA LYS A 86 -0.15 -30.06 28.56
C LYS A 86 0.25 -30.95 29.71
N ASN A 87 1.20 -30.55 30.57
CA ASN A 87 1.78 -31.40 31.58
C ASN A 87 1.79 -30.85 33.02
N ASN A 88 0.99 -29.84 33.41
CA ASN A 88 0.94 -29.51 34.83
C ASN A 88 -0.38 -28.89 35.29
N SER A 89 -1.01 -29.57 36.26
CA SER A 89 -2.24 -29.22 36.93
C SER A 89 -2.04 -28.03 37.89
N ASN A 90 -2.11 -26.80 37.37
CA ASN A 90 -2.16 -25.62 38.24
C ASN A 90 -3.27 -24.65 37.80
N ARG A 91 -4.47 -24.90 38.32
CA ARG A 91 -5.71 -24.13 38.06
C ARG A 91 -5.62 -22.63 38.38
N LYS A 92 -4.67 -22.22 39.23
CA LYS A 92 -4.44 -20.78 39.56
C LYS A 92 -3.76 -19.97 38.43
N ASN A 93 -2.90 -20.63 37.66
CA ASN A 93 -2.22 -19.98 36.53
C ASN A 93 -3.16 -19.80 35.30
N LEU A 94 -4.10 -20.69 35.10
CA LEU A 94 -5.11 -20.59 34.06
C LEU A 94 -5.98 -19.32 34.21
N ASN A 95 -6.38 -18.97 35.41
CA ASN A 95 -7.18 -17.77 35.66
C ASN A 95 -6.40 -16.47 35.40
N ASN A 96 -5.10 -16.45 35.62
CA ASN A 96 -4.25 -15.29 35.26
C ASN A 96 -4.04 -15.20 33.75
N ILE A 97 -3.88 -16.31 33.05
CA ILE A 97 -3.77 -16.35 31.58
C ILE A 97 -5.10 -15.98 30.93
N TYR A 98 -6.22 -16.49 31.45
CA TYR A 98 -7.57 -16.07 31.03
C TYR A 98 -7.82 -14.57 31.25
N LYS A 99 -7.36 -14.01 32.37
CA LYS A 99 -7.45 -12.58 32.68
C LYS A 99 -6.57 -11.74 31.75
N TYR A 100 -5.39 -12.27 31.35
CA TYR A 100 -4.49 -11.63 30.37
C TYR A 100 -5.06 -11.71 28.94
N CYS A 101 -5.61 -12.84 28.54
CA CYS A 101 -6.28 -13.02 27.25
C CYS A 101 -7.55 -12.17 27.16
N ASN A 102 -8.34 -12.09 28.22
CA ASN A 102 -9.55 -11.25 28.26
C ASN A 102 -9.22 -9.74 28.34
N LYS A 103 -8.10 -9.34 28.99
CA LYS A 103 -7.64 -7.96 28.97
C LYS A 103 -7.03 -7.56 27.61
N SER A 104 -6.46 -8.51 26.88
CA SER A 104 -6.07 -8.39 25.48
C SER A 104 -7.29 -8.35 24.55
N SER A 105 -8.34 -9.10 24.87
CA SER A 105 -9.62 -9.10 24.13
C SER A 105 -10.42 -7.82 24.35
N SER A 106 -10.35 -7.17 25.52
CA SER A 106 -11.00 -5.87 25.75
C SER A 106 -10.28 -4.71 25.03
N LYS A 107 -8.96 -4.78 24.85
CA LYS A 107 -8.24 -3.87 23.91
C LYS A 107 -8.56 -4.21 22.44
N LYS A 108 -8.83 -5.47 22.09
CA LYS A 108 -9.32 -5.88 20.77
C LYS A 108 -10.77 -5.47 20.52
N ALA A 109 -11.61 -5.32 21.54
CA ALA A 109 -12.98 -4.83 21.37
C ALA A 109 -13.02 -3.36 20.92
N ASN A 110 -12.08 -2.51 21.39
CA ASN A 110 -11.92 -1.16 20.88
C ASN A 110 -11.20 -1.08 19.50
N ALA A 111 -10.33 -2.06 19.18
CA ALA A 111 -9.75 -2.20 17.85
C ALA A 111 -10.77 -2.72 16.81
N LYS A 112 -11.83 -3.44 17.26
CA LYS A 112 -12.94 -3.91 16.42
C LYS A 112 -13.85 -2.77 15.97
N SER A 113 -13.82 -1.62 16.62
CA SER A 113 -14.63 -0.45 16.26
C SER A 113 -14.13 0.30 15.02
N ASP A 114 -12.83 0.19 14.67
CA ASP A 114 -12.20 0.95 13.58
C ASP A 114 -11.52 0.03 12.54
N PHE A 115 -11.99 -1.23 12.40
CA PHE A 115 -11.41 -2.23 11.48
C PHE A 115 -11.32 -1.74 10.03
N TRP A 116 -12.21 -0.87 9.63
CA TRP A 116 -12.28 -0.24 8.31
C TRP A 116 -11.10 0.70 8.00
N LYS A 117 -10.24 1.00 8.98
CA LYS A 117 -9.01 1.79 8.77
C LYS A 117 -7.83 0.93 8.33
N TYR A 118 -7.86 -0.38 8.61
CA TYR A 118 -6.71 -1.28 8.50
C TYR A 118 -6.85 -2.26 7.35
N PRO A 119 -5.74 -2.95 6.96
CA PRO A 119 -5.80 -4.04 5.99
C PRO A 119 -6.76 -5.13 6.44
N THR A 120 -7.67 -5.54 5.57
CA THR A 120 -8.70 -6.52 5.91
C THR A 120 -8.33 -7.95 5.55
N GLY A 121 -7.34 -8.15 4.68
CA GLY A 121 -6.82 -9.44 4.23
C GLY A 121 -5.50 -9.88 4.89
N GLY A 122 -4.96 -9.08 5.81
CA GLY A 122 -3.67 -9.35 6.46
C GLY A 122 -2.50 -8.60 5.80
N ALA A 123 -1.37 -9.28 5.59
CA ALA A 123 -0.21 -8.67 4.94
C ALA A 123 -0.44 -8.56 3.43
N TYR A 124 -0.09 -7.40 2.86
CA TYR A 124 -0.21 -7.19 1.42
C TYR A 124 0.78 -8.07 0.63
N PRO A 125 0.35 -8.60 -0.53
CA PRO A 125 1.24 -9.32 -1.42
C PRO A 125 2.21 -8.38 -2.12
N ASN A 126 3.37 -8.90 -2.49
CA ASN A 126 4.28 -8.22 -3.40
C ASN A 126 3.89 -8.55 -4.84
N LEU A 127 3.47 -7.56 -5.62
CA LEU A 127 3.11 -7.68 -7.03
C LEU A 127 4.25 -7.32 -7.99
N THR A 128 5.46 -7.03 -7.48
CA THR A 128 6.62 -6.68 -8.31
C THR A 128 6.92 -7.79 -9.33
N GLY A 129 7.01 -7.43 -10.60
CA GLY A 129 7.29 -8.39 -11.69
C GLY A 129 6.09 -9.23 -12.14
N ILE A 130 4.90 -9.01 -11.60
CA ILE A 130 3.66 -9.59 -12.14
C ILE A 130 3.22 -8.75 -13.36
N LYS A 131 3.02 -9.40 -14.49
CA LYS A 131 2.47 -8.74 -15.69
C LYS A 131 0.99 -8.43 -15.49
N VAL A 132 0.50 -7.36 -16.11
CA VAL A 132 -0.93 -6.99 -16.05
C VAL A 132 -1.82 -8.12 -16.56
N SER A 133 -1.39 -8.84 -17.60
CA SER A 133 -2.09 -10.02 -18.12
C SER A 133 -2.22 -11.19 -17.14
N ASP A 134 -1.34 -11.26 -16.13
CA ASP A 134 -1.32 -12.30 -15.11
C ASP A 134 -2.05 -11.86 -13.82
N LEU A 135 -2.56 -10.61 -13.80
CA LEU A 135 -3.27 -10.02 -12.69
C LEU A 135 -4.76 -9.88 -13.01
N HIS A 136 -5.60 -10.32 -12.11
CA HIS A 136 -7.05 -10.29 -12.23
C HIS A 136 -7.69 -9.91 -10.90
N ILE A 137 -8.79 -9.15 -10.95
CA ILE A 137 -9.60 -8.78 -9.79
C ILE A 137 -10.95 -9.46 -9.90
N ASP A 138 -11.34 -10.21 -8.88
CA ASP A 138 -12.67 -10.80 -8.76
C ASP A 138 -13.44 -10.12 -7.62
N VAL A 139 -14.57 -9.51 -7.94
CA VAL A 139 -15.45 -8.81 -7.01
C VAL A 139 -16.68 -9.67 -6.75
N ASN A 140 -16.69 -10.37 -5.64
CA ASN A 140 -17.80 -11.22 -5.24
C ASN A 140 -18.82 -10.43 -4.43
N LEU A 141 -19.91 -10.04 -5.09
CA LEU A 141 -20.98 -9.22 -4.49
C LEU A 141 -21.70 -9.94 -3.35
N LYS A 142 -21.95 -11.24 -3.50
CA LYS A 142 -22.61 -12.06 -2.48
C LYS A 142 -21.79 -12.19 -1.20
N LYS A 143 -20.46 -12.33 -1.33
CA LYS A 143 -19.56 -12.47 -0.18
C LYS A 143 -19.06 -11.14 0.35
N GLN A 144 -19.31 -10.03 -0.36
CA GLN A 144 -18.76 -8.70 -0.07
C GLN A 144 -17.23 -8.74 0.05
N ARG A 145 -16.57 -9.30 -1.01
CA ARG A 145 -15.13 -9.49 -1.07
C ARG A 145 -14.57 -9.08 -2.43
N VAL A 146 -13.40 -8.48 -2.39
CA VAL A 146 -12.53 -8.33 -3.57
C VAL A 146 -11.37 -9.29 -3.43
N TYR A 147 -11.12 -10.08 -4.45
CA TYR A 147 -9.98 -10.99 -4.52
C TYR A 147 -8.98 -10.47 -5.54
N ILE A 148 -7.72 -10.39 -5.15
CA ILE A 148 -6.61 -10.12 -6.04
C ILE A 148 -6.01 -11.46 -6.44
N ILE A 149 -6.04 -11.77 -7.72
CA ILE A 149 -5.59 -13.03 -8.30
C ILE A 149 -4.36 -12.75 -9.15
N ALA A 150 -3.25 -13.40 -8.86
CA ALA A 150 -2.01 -13.30 -9.62
C ALA A 150 -1.59 -14.70 -10.08
N LYS A 151 -1.33 -14.87 -11.38
CA LYS A 151 -0.96 -16.16 -12.00
C LYS A 151 -1.94 -17.27 -11.61
N GLY A 152 -3.25 -16.97 -11.67
CA GLY A 152 -4.33 -17.91 -11.38
C GLY A 152 -4.51 -18.27 -9.90
N LYS A 153 -3.82 -17.60 -8.96
CA LYS A 153 -3.93 -17.84 -7.51
C LYS A 153 -4.41 -16.60 -6.81
N THR A 154 -5.36 -16.73 -5.88
CA THR A 154 -5.73 -15.64 -4.98
C THR A 154 -4.56 -15.34 -4.05
N VAL A 155 -4.00 -14.13 -4.20
CA VAL A 155 -2.87 -13.64 -3.39
C VAL A 155 -3.29 -12.70 -2.28
N TYR A 156 -4.48 -12.09 -2.40
CA TYR A 156 -5.04 -11.22 -1.36
C TYR A 156 -6.58 -11.21 -1.42
N SER A 157 -7.23 -10.94 -0.29
CA SER A 157 -8.69 -10.80 -0.21
C SER A 157 -9.05 -9.62 0.68
N MET A 158 -9.85 -8.69 0.17
CA MET A 158 -10.30 -7.50 0.89
C MET A 158 -11.77 -7.62 1.28
N ILE A 159 -12.15 -7.09 2.43
CA ILE A 159 -13.56 -6.80 2.75
C ILE A 159 -13.97 -5.58 1.92
N MET A 160 -15.13 -5.64 1.29
CA MET A 160 -15.67 -4.50 0.56
C MET A 160 -17.14 -4.26 0.89
N SER A 161 -17.67 -3.13 0.44
CA SER A 161 -19.10 -2.86 0.37
C SER A 161 -19.51 -2.49 -1.04
N SER A 162 -20.43 -3.25 -1.61
CA SER A 162 -21.05 -2.98 -2.90
C SER A 162 -22.19 -1.95 -2.79
N GLY A 163 -22.84 -1.66 -3.89
CA GLY A 163 -24.05 -0.87 -3.96
C GLY A 163 -25.24 -1.55 -3.26
N ILE A 164 -26.10 -0.73 -2.67
CA ILE A 164 -27.41 -1.21 -2.14
C ILE A 164 -28.30 -1.60 -3.31
N ASN A 165 -29.26 -2.50 -3.05
CA ASN A 165 -30.21 -2.97 -4.06
C ASN A 165 -29.56 -3.47 -5.36
N ASP A 166 -28.39 -4.10 -5.23
CA ASP A 166 -27.64 -4.66 -6.36
C ASP A 166 -27.24 -3.64 -7.44
N SER A 167 -26.99 -2.39 -7.02
CA SER A 167 -26.66 -1.28 -7.93
C SER A 167 -25.22 -1.27 -8.42
N THR A 168 -24.34 -2.17 -7.94
CA THR A 168 -23.00 -2.35 -8.52
C THR A 168 -23.13 -3.10 -9.86
N PRO A 169 -22.59 -2.54 -10.98
CA PRO A 169 -22.68 -3.20 -12.29
C PRO A 169 -22.01 -4.56 -12.30
N HIS A 170 -22.72 -5.59 -12.78
CA HIS A 170 -22.17 -6.92 -13.00
C HIS A 170 -21.48 -7.00 -14.37
N GLY A 171 -20.47 -7.85 -14.50
CA GLY A 171 -19.80 -8.11 -15.78
C GLY A 171 -18.27 -8.03 -15.71
N ASP A 172 -17.67 -7.92 -16.89
CA ASP A 172 -16.22 -7.88 -17.07
C ASP A 172 -15.79 -6.47 -17.48
N TYR A 173 -14.83 -5.95 -16.75
CA TYR A 173 -14.31 -4.59 -16.87
C TYR A 173 -12.78 -4.60 -16.83
N HIS A 174 -12.19 -3.41 -16.90
CA HIS A 174 -10.76 -3.19 -16.69
C HIS A 174 -10.57 -1.93 -15.85
N ILE A 175 -9.48 -1.88 -15.09
CA ILE A 175 -9.02 -0.64 -14.49
C ILE A 175 -8.69 0.33 -15.61
N ASN A 176 -9.41 1.46 -15.69
CA ASN A 176 -9.44 2.33 -16.87
C ASN A 176 -8.41 3.48 -16.85
N GLY A 177 -7.54 3.53 -15.85
CA GLY A 177 -6.51 4.57 -15.70
C GLY A 177 -6.99 5.85 -15.03
N MET A 178 -8.28 6.04 -14.87
CA MET A 178 -8.83 7.20 -14.14
C MET A 178 -8.69 6.97 -12.64
N ARG A 179 -7.86 7.77 -11.98
CA ARG A 179 -7.63 7.66 -10.53
C ARG A 179 -7.18 8.98 -9.92
N ASN A 180 -7.54 9.21 -8.67
CA ASN A 180 -7.01 10.34 -7.89
C ASN A 180 -7.00 10.00 -6.40
N LYS A 181 -6.28 10.83 -5.62
CA LYS A 181 -6.18 10.66 -4.17
C LYS A 181 -7.47 10.97 -3.44
N HIS A 182 -8.31 11.85 -3.98
CA HIS A 182 -9.54 12.29 -3.34
C HIS A 182 -10.55 12.80 -4.36
N PHE A 183 -11.83 12.63 -4.07
CA PHE A 183 -12.94 13.35 -4.69
C PHE A 183 -13.97 13.74 -3.64
N TYR A 184 -14.79 14.73 -3.96
CA TYR A 184 -15.96 15.13 -3.19
C TYR A 184 -17.15 15.34 -4.10
N ASN A 185 -18.26 14.66 -3.82
CA ASN A 185 -19.53 14.84 -4.51
C ASN A 185 -20.40 15.82 -3.72
N GLN A 186 -20.64 17.01 -4.29
CA GLN A 186 -21.41 18.07 -3.64
C GLN A 186 -22.89 17.71 -3.47
N ASN A 187 -23.46 16.92 -4.37
CA ASN A 187 -24.86 16.52 -4.31
C ASN A 187 -25.11 15.55 -3.16
N GLU A 188 -24.21 14.59 -2.97
CA GLU A 188 -24.29 13.58 -1.91
C GLU A 188 -23.65 14.03 -0.60
N LYS A 189 -22.90 15.15 -0.63
CA LYS A 189 -22.14 15.73 0.50
C LYS A 189 -21.16 14.72 1.13
N VAL A 190 -20.60 13.84 0.31
CA VAL A 190 -19.59 12.85 0.71
C VAL A 190 -18.44 12.82 -0.30
N GLY A 191 -17.26 12.53 0.20
CA GLY A 191 -16.08 12.24 -0.61
C GLY A 191 -15.58 10.83 -0.37
N ALA A 192 -14.50 10.47 -1.06
CA ALA A 192 -13.70 9.30 -0.75
C ALA A 192 -12.26 9.47 -1.21
N ASP A 193 -11.36 8.69 -0.61
CA ASP A 193 -9.94 8.73 -0.90
C ASP A 193 -9.52 7.52 -1.73
N TYR A 194 -8.38 7.68 -2.44
CA TYR A 194 -7.70 6.61 -3.16
C TYR A 194 -8.62 5.91 -4.18
N TRP A 195 -9.29 6.70 -5.02
CA TRP A 195 -10.22 6.12 -5.98
C TRP A 195 -9.54 5.69 -7.29
N VAL A 196 -10.06 4.61 -7.86
CA VAL A 196 -9.64 4.00 -9.11
C VAL A 196 -10.87 3.57 -9.91
N GLY A 197 -11.00 4.06 -11.14
CA GLY A 197 -12.14 3.78 -12.02
C GLY A 197 -12.09 2.42 -12.69
N PHE A 198 -13.26 1.81 -12.87
CA PHE A 198 -13.46 0.64 -13.73
C PHE A 198 -14.56 0.87 -14.79
N ILE A 199 -15.47 1.81 -14.56
CA ILE A 199 -16.38 2.39 -15.57
C ILE A 199 -16.27 3.89 -15.45
N ASP A 200 -15.60 4.53 -16.39
CA ASP A 200 -15.35 5.98 -16.42
C ASP A 200 -14.87 6.50 -15.05
N ALA A 201 -15.31 7.69 -14.64
CA ALA A 201 -15.15 8.22 -13.28
C ALA A 201 -16.43 8.04 -12.44
N GLU A 202 -17.32 7.13 -12.85
CA GLU A 202 -18.63 6.93 -12.23
C GLU A 202 -18.64 5.74 -11.29
N TYR A 203 -18.08 4.59 -11.71
CA TYR A 203 -17.98 3.41 -10.86
C TYR A 203 -16.53 3.14 -10.48
N LEU A 204 -16.27 3.19 -9.18
CA LEU A 204 -14.94 3.27 -8.62
C LEU A 204 -14.68 2.22 -7.55
N PHE A 205 -13.43 1.79 -7.41
CA PHE A 205 -12.90 1.30 -6.15
C PHE A 205 -12.41 2.50 -5.34
N HIS A 206 -12.79 2.62 -4.08
CA HIS A 206 -12.39 3.74 -3.22
C HIS A 206 -12.47 3.40 -1.74
N SER A 207 -11.93 4.25 -0.87
CA SER A 207 -12.02 4.09 0.59
C SER A 207 -13.46 4.18 1.10
N VAL A 208 -13.67 3.87 2.37
CA VAL A 208 -14.89 4.31 3.08
C VAL A 208 -15.05 5.82 2.95
N PRO A 209 -16.31 6.35 2.96
CA PRO A 209 -16.57 7.76 2.71
C PRO A 209 -15.88 8.72 3.68
N THR A 210 -15.54 9.89 3.14
CA THR A 210 -15.05 11.05 3.89
C THR A 210 -16.10 12.16 3.92
N ASN A 211 -15.93 13.11 4.81
CA ASN A 211 -16.51 14.45 4.69
C ASN A 211 -15.83 15.18 3.51
N HIS A 212 -15.90 16.50 3.49
CA HIS A 212 -15.33 17.30 2.41
C HIS A 212 -13.83 17.10 2.18
N GLU A 213 -13.05 16.81 3.21
CA GLU A 213 -11.58 16.79 3.16
C GLU A 213 -11.00 15.38 3.11
N PHE A 214 -9.86 15.27 2.44
CA PHE A 214 -9.03 14.07 2.44
C PHE A 214 -8.70 13.62 3.88
N GLY A 215 -8.87 12.32 4.15
CA GLY A 215 -8.56 11.72 5.45
C GLY A 215 -9.64 11.95 6.54
N ASN A 216 -10.65 12.75 6.28
CA ASN A 216 -11.73 13.02 7.25
C ASN A 216 -12.87 12.00 7.09
N TYR A 217 -12.61 10.76 7.50
CA TYR A 217 -13.52 9.62 7.31
C TYR A 217 -14.75 9.67 8.19
N ILE A 218 -15.91 9.34 7.62
CA ILE A 218 -17.19 9.22 8.31
C ILE A 218 -17.25 7.85 8.99
N ARG A 219 -17.08 7.81 10.32
CA ARG A 219 -17.01 6.58 11.10
C ARG A 219 -18.26 5.70 10.94
N SER A 220 -19.45 6.27 10.88
CA SER A 220 -20.69 5.54 10.69
C SER A 220 -20.73 4.80 9.34
N GLU A 221 -20.15 5.38 8.29
CA GLU A 221 -20.01 4.74 6.98
C GLU A 221 -18.93 3.67 6.99
N GLY A 222 -17.81 3.90 7.68
CA GLY A 222 -16.77 2.89 7.88
C GLY A 222 -17.27 1.63 8.56
N MET A 223 -18.15 1.77 9.53
CA MET A 223 -18.77 0.65 10.25
C MET A 223 -19.73 -0.22 9.40
N LYS A 224 -20.13 0.29 8.22
CA LYS A 224 -20.96 -0.50 7.27
C LYS A 224 -20.12 -1.42 6.38
N LEU A 225 -18.79 -1.30 6.40
CA LEU A 225 -17.89 -2.11 5.54
C LEU A 225 -18.15 -3.61 5.74
N GLY A 226 -18.32 -4.33 4.64
CA GLY A 226 -18.70 -5.75 4.62
C GLY A 226 -20.18 -6.00 4.35
N LYS A 227 -20.97 -4.95 4.11
CA LYS A 227 -22.38 -5.01 3.70
C LYS A 227 -22.62 -4.05 2.55
N PRO A 228 -23.58 -4.29 1.65
CA PRO A 228 -23.97 -3.32 0.63
C PRO A 228 -24.31 -1.96 1.26
N ALA A 229 -23.65 -0.88 0.81
CA ALA A 229 -23.77 0.43 1.44
C ALA A 229 -23.43 1.61 0.51
N SER A 230 -23.03 1.38 -0.75
CA SER A 230 -22.75 2.42 -1.74
C SER A 230 -23.93 2.63 -2.70
N HIS A 231 -23.77 3.58 -3.62
CA HIS A 231 -24.70 3.77 -4.74
C HIS A 231 -24.31 2.96 -5.99
N GLY A 232 -23.24 2.14 -5.89
CA GLY A 232 -22.76 1.29 -6.97
C GLY A 232 -21.25 1.08 -6.96
N CYS A 233 -20.47 2.00 -6.38
CA CYS A 233 -19.03 1.86 -6.21
C CYS A 233 -18.66 0.70 -5.27
N VAL A 234 -17.41 0.25 -5.37
CA VAL A 234 -16.81 -0.76 -4.49
C VAL A 234 -16.02 -0.07 -3.39
N ARG A 235 -16.61 0.03 -2.19
CA ARG A 235 -15.94 0.62 -1.02
C ARG A 235 -14.98 -0.38 -0.39
N LEU A 236 -13.78 0.06 -0.09
CA LEU A 236 -12.72 -0.70 0.60
C LEU A 236 -12.40 -0.07 1.95
N SER A 237 -11.63 -0.78 2.79
CA SER A 237 -11.00 -0.14 3.95
C SER A 237 -10.04 0.96 3.48
N VAL A 238 -9.71 1.90 4.37
CA VAL A 238 -8.78 2.99 4.03
C VAL A 238 -7.42 2.43 3.56
N ALA A 239 -6.90 1.46 4.30
CA ALA A 239 -5.61 0.85 3.98
C ALA A 239 -5.66 0.03 2.68
N ASP A 240 -6.75 -0.74 2.45
CA ASP A 240 -6.91 -1.54 1.24
C ASP A 240 -7.11 -0.65 0.01
N ALA A 241 -7.90 0.44 0.11
CA ALA A 241 -8.07 1.41 -0.97
C ALA A 241 -6.74 2.09 -1.34
N LYS A 242 -5.96 2.50 -0.34
CA LYS A 242 -4.63 3.07 -0.57
C LYS A 242 -3.72 2.09 -1.28
N TRP A 243 -3.62 0.85 -0.78
CA TRP A 243 -2.80 -0.19 -1.40
C TRP A 243 -3.26 -0.50 -2.83
N PHE A 244 -4.57 -0.60 -3.07
CA PHE A 244 -5.16 -0.83 -4.38
C PHE A 244 -4.79 0.29 -5.37
N TYR A 245 -4.97 1.54 -4.95
CA TYR A 245 -4.60 2.73 -5.72
C TYR A 245 -3.12 2.76 -6.11
N GLU A 246 -2.23 2.36 -5.20
CA GLU A 246 -0.78 2.42 -5.38
C GLU A 246 -0.21 1.24 -6.16
N ASN A 247 -0.88 0.06 -6.14
CA ASN A 247 -0.29 -1.19 -6.62
C ASN A 247 -1.04 -1.89 -7.76
N ILE A 248 -2.32 -1.57 -8.00
CA ILE A 248 -3.06 -2.17 -9.10
C ILE A 248 -2.86 -1.34 -10.36
N PRO A 249 -2.23 -1.91 -11.41
CA PRO A 249 -1.96 -1.18 -12.64
C PRO A 249 -3.21 -1.03 -13.52
N ASP A 250 -3.17 0.00 -14.37
CA ASP A 250 -4.18 0.22 -15.39
C ASP A 250 -4.22 -0.94 -16.39
N GLY A 251 -5.40 -1.24 -16.93
CA GLY A 251 -5.61 -2.40 -17.79
C GLY A 251 -5.80 -3.73 -17.05
N THR A 252 -5.68 -3.77 -15.71
CA THR A 252 -5.98 -5.00 -14.94
C THR A 252 -7.43 -5.38 -15.14
N SER A 253 -7.68 -6.66 -15.49
CA SER A 253 -9.04 -7.18 -15.69
C SER A 253 -9.80 -7.28 -14.36
N VAL A 254 -11.10 -6.98 -14.41
CA VAL A 254 -12.02 -6.97 -13.26
C VAL A 254 -13.26 -7.75 -13.64
N HIS A 255 -13.60 -8.78 -12.86
CA HIS A 255 -14.87 -9.48 -12.94
C HIS A 255 -15.73 -9.12 -11.73
N ILE A 256 -17.02 -8.83 -11.92
CA ILE A 256 -17.99 -8.47 -10.87
C ILE A 256 -19.22 -9.35 -10.98
N GLY A 257 -19.49 -10.18 -9.91
CA GLY A 257 -20.62 -11.09 -9.88
C GLY A 257 -20.96 -11.71 -8.52
#